data_bb03eb3e5fdc32df9efd3807e1d51d92
#
_entry.id   bb03eb3e5fdc32df9efd3807e1d51d92
#
_cell.length_a   1.000
_cell.length_b   1.000
_cell.length_c   1.000
_cell.angle_alpha   90.00
_cell.angle_beta   90.00
_cell.angle_gamma   90.00
#
_symmetry.space_group_name_H-M   'P 1'
#
loop_
_entity.id
_entity.type
_entity.pdbx_description
1 polymer ?
#
loop_
_entity_poly.entity_id
_entity_poly.type
_entity_poly.pdbx_seq_one_letter_code
_entity_poly.pdbx_strand_id
1 'polypeptide(L)'
;MTPAFNKNIAETDCVNCGQCRAVCPTGAISINTNIEVIWEALADPNTKVVAQVAPAVRVAVGDFFGMARGENVMGKIVNVLHRMGFDEVFDTAYGADLTVIEESKEFLERLVSGKNLPLFTSCCPAWVSFCENRYPEFKQNLSTCRSPQQMFGAVIQEYYRNPQKSGGKKLLSVSIMPCTAKKAEILQEESKTNGKADVDYVLTTTELVTMIRKSGIRFENIDIESSDMPFGIGSGAGVIFGNTGGVMEAVLRRLCEGHDRTEMDQIRYSGVRGEEGLKEITYDYNGRKIRAAIVSGLANADMLMKRIGNKEAEYDFVEVMACRRGCIMGGGQPVPAGPRTKAARAKGLYDTDINTQIKKSNENPLVLSLYENLLKGREHKLLHRNMAMGDIQG
;
A
#
# COMPACT_ATOMS: atom_id res chain seq x y z
N MET A 1 8.93 -8.51 -26.43
CA MET A 1 8.10 -9.57 -25.83
C MET A 1 6.65 -9.16 -26.01
N THR A 2 5.86 -10.02 -26.62
CA THR A 2 4.41 -9.86 -26.75
C THR A 2 3.73 -11.01 -25.99
N PRO A 3 2.51 -10.81 -25.47
CA PRO A 3 1.70 -11.91 -24.96
C PRO A 3 1.51 -13.01 -26.02
N ALA A 4 1.12 -14.21 -25.57
CA ALA A 4 0.83 -15.32 -26.48
C ALA A 4 -0.19 -14.89 -27.56
N PHE A 5 0.00 -15.39 -28.78
CA PHE A 5 -0.85 -15.09 -29.95
C PHE A 5 -0.86 -13.61 -30.39
N ASN A 6 0.20 -12.83 -30.08
CA ASN A 6 0.31 -11.40 -30.40
C ASN A 6 -0.86 -10.53 -29.85
N LYS A 7 -1.55 -10.98 -28.83
CA LYS A 7 -2.59 -10.18 -28.18
C LYS A 7 -2.00 -8.95 -27.52
N ASN A 8 -2.78 -7.89 -27.43
CA ASN A 8 -2.44 -6.75 -26.59
C ASN A 8 -2.43 -7.23 -25.12
N ILE A 9 -1.50 -6.72 -24.31
CA ILE A 9 -1.42 -7.08 -22.89
C ILE A 9 -2.72 -6.75 -22.12
N ALA A 10 -3.45 -5.72 -22.56
CA ALA A 10 -4.75 -5.35 -22.01
C ALA A 10 -5.88 -6.37 -22.31
N GLU A 11 -5.66 -7.27 -23.29
CA GLU A 11 -6.61 -8.34 -23.67
C GLU A 11 -6.27 -9.67 -22.98
N THR A 12 -5.39 -9.65 -22.00
CA THR A 12 -4.92 -10.83 -21.26
C THR A 12 -5.24 -10.71 -19.78
N ASP A 13 -5.12 -11.80 -19.04
CA ASP A 13 -5.27 -11.82 -17.57
C ASP A 13 -4.11 -11.10 -16.84
N CYS A 14 -3.51 -10.09 -17.47
CA CYS A 14 -2.42 -9.33 -16.88
C CYS A 14 -2.94 -8.45 -15.74
N VAL A 15 -2.40 -8.66 -14.54
CA VAL A 15 -2.74 -7.90 -13.33
C VAL A 15 -1.88 -6.64 -13.12
N ASN A 16 -1.16 -6.22 -14.13
CA ASN A 16 -0.33 -5.01 -14.13
C ASN A 16 0.73 -4.94 -13.00
N CYS A 17 1.16 -6.06 -12.42
CA CYS A 17 2.09 -6.07 -11.29
C CYS A 17 3.52 -5.61 -11.63
N GLY A 18 3.90 -5.59 -12.92
CA GLY A 18 5.22 -5.12 -13.39
C GLY A 18 6.40 -6.05 -13.08
N GLN A 19 6.18 -7.26 -12.58
CA GLN A 19 7.27 -8.20 -12.26
C GLN A 19 8.04 -8.65 -13.51
N CYS A 20 7.38 -8.72 -14.67
CA CYS A 20 8.02 -8.99 -15.95
C CYS A 20 9.11 -7.95 -16.30
N ARG A 21 8.87 -6.67 -15.99
CA ARG A 21 9.87 -5.61 -16.14
C ARG A 21 11.07 -5.84 -15.22
N ALA A 22 10.82 -6.20 -13.97
CA ALA A 22 11.87 -6.40 -12.97
C ALA A 22 12.85 -7.54 -13.31
N VAL A 23 12.43 -8.49 -14.15
CA VAL A 23 13.23 -9.65 -14.58
C VAL A 23 13.60 -9.60 -16.06
N CYS A 24 13.21 -8.55 -16.80
CA CYS A 24 13.54 -8.41 -18.23
C CYS A 24 15.04 -8.12 -18.40
N PRO A 25 15.84 -9.04 -18.98
CA PRO A 25 17.29 -8.88 -19.07
C PRO A 25 17.70 -7.80 -20.07
N THR A 26 16.84 -7.50 -21.04
CA THR A 26 17.12 -6.53 -22.11
C THR A 26 16.54 -5.14 -21.81
N GLY A 27 15.76 -4.97 -20.75
CA GLY A 27 15.07 -3.72 -20.44
C GLY A 27 13.99 -3.33 -21.45
N ALA A 28 13.54 -4.26 -22.30
CA ALA A 28 12.54 -4.00 -23.34
C ALA A 28 11.15 -3.68 -22.80
N ILE A 29 10.87 -4.06 -21.54
CA ILE A 29 9.60 -3.77 -20.88
C ILE A 29 9.79 -2.51 -20.06
N SER A 30 9.09 -1.43 -20.44
CA SER A 30 9.12 -0.15 -19.76
C SER A 30 7.79 0.14 -19.04
N ILE A 31 7.82 1.08 -18.12
CA ILE A 31 6.63 1.62 -17.45
C ILE A 31 6.12 2.79 -18.30
N ASN A 32 4.80 2.87 -18.49
CA ASN A 32 4.20 4.09 -19.02
C ASN A 32 4.37 5.22 -17.98
N THR A 33 5.15 6.23 -18.34
CA THR A 33 5.60 7.25 -17.38
C THR A 33 4.61 8.41 -17.23
N ASN A 34 4.51 8.94 -16.00
CA ASN A 34 3.78 10.18 -15.72
C ASN A 34 4.73 11.36 -15.39
N ILE A 35 6.03 11.21 -15.62
CA ILE A 35 7.04 12.21 -15.24
C ILE A 35 6.77 13.56 -15.91
N GLU A 36 6.50 13.59 -17.21
CA GLU A 36 6.35 14.82 -17.97
C GLU A 36 5.15 15.64 -17.50
N VAL A 37 3.99 15.02 -17.36
CA VAL A 37 2.77 15.70 -16.89
C VAL A 37 2.91 16.22 -15.46
N ILE A 38 3.70 15.55 -14.62
CA ILE A 38 3.96 16.02 -13.26
C ILE A 38 4.92 17.23 -13.29
N TRP A 39 5.95 17.22 -14.13
CA TRP A 39 6.80 18.41 -14.31
C TRP A 39 6.01 19.62 -14.81
N GLU A 40 5.08 19.43 -15.73
CA GLU A 40 4.18 20.49 -16.21
C GLU A 40 3.32 21.03 -15.06
N ALA A 41 2.77 20.15 -14.22
CA ALA A 41 1.96 20.55 -13.07
C ALA A 41 2.76 21.30 -12.00
N LEU A 42 4.01 20.88 -11.73
CA LEU A 42 4.92 21.56 -10.80
C LEU A 42 5.33 22.96 -11.28
N ALA A 43 5.31 23.20 -12.59
CA ALA A 43 5.62 24.51 -13.18
C ALA A 43 4.40 25.45 -13.23
N ASP A 44 3.17 24.94 -13.04
CA ASP A 44 1.94 25.73 -13.08
C ASP A 44 1.66 26.40 -11.73
N PRO A 45 1.71 27.74 -11.61
CA PRO A 45 1.47 28.45 -10.35
C PRO A 45 0.03 28.33 -9.84
N ASN A 46 -0.92 27.92 -10.69
CA ASN A 46 -2.33 27.74 -10.32
C ASN A 46 -2.65 26.32 -9.84
N THR A 47 -1.67 25.42 -9.90
CA THR A 47 -1.81 24.04 -9.44
C THR A 47 -1.10 23.86 -8.08
N LYS A 48 -1.76 23.21 -7.13
CA LYS A 48 -1.17 22.75 -5.88
C LYS A 48 -0.88 21.26 -6.05
N VAL A 49 0.40 20.89 -6.03
CA VAL A 49 0.83 19.50 -6.21
C VAL A 49 1.19 18.89 -4.89
N VAL A 50 0.46 17.84 -4.51
CA VAL A 50 0.62 17.14 -3.23
C VAL A 50 1.05 15.71 -3.49
N ALA A 51 2.05 15.23 -2.76
CA ALA A 51 2.55 13.86 -2.85
C ALA A 51 2.21 13.01 -1.63
N GLN A 52 1.93 11.72 -1.85
CA GLN A 52 1.94 10.69 -0.81
C GLN A 52 2.98 9.61 -1.15
N VAL A 53 3.82 9.22 -0.18
CA VAL A 53 4.95 8.31 -0.39
C VAL A 53 4.72 6.99 0.34
N ALA A 54 4.71 5.87 -0.39
CA ALA A 54 4.48 4.55 0.20
C ALA A 54 5.65 4.07 1.08
N PRO A 55 5.37 3.28 2.13
CA PRO A 55 6.39 2.79 3.06
C PRO A 55 7.57 2.09 2.38
N ALA A 56 7.33 1.25 1.37
CA ALA A 56 8.39 0.51 0.67
C ALA A 56 9.32 1.39 -0.20
N VAL A 57 8.91 2.62 -0.52
CA VAL A 57 9.72 3.55 -1.33
C VAL A 57 10.92 4.04 -0.53
N ARG A 58 10.71 4.37 0.76
CA ARG A 58 11.74 4.94 1.65
C ARG A 58 12.97 4.06 1.85
N VAL A 59 12.85 2.74 1.67
CA VAL A 59 13.94 1.78 1.85
C VAL A 59 14.57 1.33 0.52
N ALA A 60 14.17 1.93 -0.59
CA ALA A 60 14.66 1.55 -1.91
C ALA A 60 15.31 2.69 -2.70
N VAL A 61 14.92 3.95 -2.48
CA VAL A 61 15.46 5.11 -3.20
C VAL A 61 16.95 5.28 -2.93
N GLY A 62 17.39 5.16 -1.69
CA GLY A 62 18.78 5.31 -1.28
C GLY A 62 19.76 4.35 -1.97
N ASP A 63 19.29 3.15 -2.36
CA ASP A 63 20.09 2.15 -3.09
C ASP A 63 20.73 2.71 -4.37
N PHE A 64 20.10 3.75 -4.99
CA PHE A 64 20.53 4.37 -6.25
C PHE A 64 21.46 5.58 -6.09
N PHE A 65 21.59 6.04 -4.87
CA PHE A 65 22.37 7.24 -4.54
C PHE A 65 23.54 6.90 -3.57
N GLY A 66 24.02 5.65 -3.61
CA GLY A 66 25.18 5.21 -2.85
C GLY A 66 24.98 5.10 -1.33
N MET A 67 23.74 5.19 -0.87
CA MET A 67 23.40 5.05 0.55
C MET A 67 23.36 3.57 0.98
N ALA A 68 23.29 3.33 2.30
CA ALA A 68 23.21 1.98 2.80
C ALA A 68 21.93 1.28 2.32
N ARG A 69 22.06 0.01 1.92
CA ARG A 69 20.92 -0.75 1.39
C ARG A 69 19.83 -0.89 2.45
N GLY A 70 18.60 -0.54 2.07
CA GLY A 70 17.46 -0.60 2.97
C GLY A 70 17.42 0.51 4.02
N GLU A 71 18.30 1.50 3.92
CA GLU A 71 18.24 2.70 4.76
C GLU A 71 16.93 3.43 4.56
N ASN A 72 16.31 3.86 5.66
CA ASN A 72 15.11 4.69 5.60
C ASN A 72 15.50 6.14 5.25
N VAL A 73 15.23 6.53 4.01
CA VAL A 73 15.55 7.87 3.48
C VAL A 73 14.31 8.75 3.35
N MET A 74 13.23 8.50 4.12
CA MET A 74 11.98 9.26 3.98
C MET A 74 12.19 10.76 4.12
N GLY A 75 12.95 11.21 5.11
CA GLY A 75 13.21 12.64 5.30
C GLY A 75 13.95 13.30 4.13
N LYS A 76 14.85 12.56 3.45
CA LYS A 76 15.48 13.05 2.22
C LYS A 76 14.52 13.05 1.04
N ILE A 77 13.59 12.08 0.98
CA ILE A 77 12.53 12.06 -0.05
C ILE A 77 11.64 13.29 0.11
N VAL A 78 11.24 13.64 1.32
CA VAL A 78 10.45 14.85 1.59
C VAL A 78 11.18 16.09 1.09
N ASN A 79 12.43 16.29 1.53
CA ASN A 79 13.22 17.44 1.12
C ASN A 79 13.40 17.54 -0.40
N VAL A 80 13.73 16.43 -1.07
CA VAL A 80 13.94 16.47 -2.54
C VAL A 80 12.63 16.76 -3.29
N LEU A 81 11.49 16.28 -2.82
CA LEU A 81 10.19 16.57 -3.41
C LEU A 81 9.86 18.07 -3.27
N HIS A 82 10.06 18.67 -2.09
CA HIS A 82 9.90 20.11 -1.89
C HIS A 82 10.81 20.92 -2.83
N ARG A 83 12.09 20.54 -2.96
CA ARG A 83 13.03 21.19 -3.89
C ARG A 83 12.64 21.05 -5.36
N MET A 84 11.91 19.98 -5.71
CA MET A 84 11.37 19.81 -7.05
C MET A 84 10.07 20.60 -7.30
N GLY A 85 9.49 21.21 -6.25
CA GLY A 85 8.32 22.07 -6.35
C GLY A 85 7.00 21.45 -5.86
N PHE A 86 7.02 20.27 -5.23
CA PHE A 86 5.82 19.75 -4.54
C PHE A 86 5.47 20.66 -3.36
N ASP A 87 4.21 21.06 -3.27
CA ASP A 87 3.73 21.95 -2.20
C ASP A 87 3.67 21.26 -0.85
N GLU A 88 3.26 19.98 -0.80
CA GLU A 88 3.17 19.19 0.43
C GLU A 88 3.47 17.71 0.15
N VAL A 89 4.12 17.05 1.11
CA VAL A 89 4.56 15.66 1.02
C VAL A 89 4.14 14.88 2.26
N PHE A 90 3.31 13.87 2.06
CA PHE A 90 2.76 13.03 3.11
C PHE A 90 3.29 11.59 3.06
N ASP A 91 3.13 10.89 4.18
CA ASP A 91 3.47 9.48 4.31
C ASP A 91 2.23 8.60 4.14
N THR A 92 2.23 7.70 3.15
CA THR A 92 1.12 6.74 2.96
C THR A 92 1.00 5.74 4.13
N ALA A 93 1.96 5.68 5.07
CA ALA A 93 1.78 4.95 6.31
C ALA A 93 0.55 5.44 7.10
N TYR A 94 0.20 6.74 6.98
CA TYR A 94 -1.05 7.29 7.50
C TYR A 94 -2.28 6.65 6.84
N GLY A 95 -2.27 6.49 5.52
CA GLY A 95 -3.33 5.77 4.79
C GLY A 95 -3.40 4.30 5.15
N ALA A 96 -2.26 3.66 5.46
CA ALA A 96 -2.23 2.30 5.96
C ALA A 96 -2.87 2.18 7.36
N ASP A 97 -2.70 3.18 8.23
CA ASP A 97 -3.39 3.23 9.52
C ASP A 97 -4.92 3.22 9.35
N LEU A 98 -5.46 3.96 8.37
CA LEU A 98 -6.88 3.91 8.04
C LEU A 98 -7.30 2.51 7.60
N THR A 99 -6.51 1.87 6.74
CA THR A 99 -6.79 0.51 6.26
C THR A 99 -6.81 -0.49 7.42
N VAL A 100 -5.85 -0.42 8.36
CA VAL A 100 -5.82 -1.30 9.54
C VAL A 100 -7.11 -1.15 10.36
N ILE A 101 -7.54 0.09 10.59
CA ILE A 101 -8.73 0.37 11.40
C ILE A 101 -9.98 -0.21 10.72
N GLU A 102 -10.20 0.07 9.45
CA GLU A 102 -11.40 -0.39 8.75
C GLU A 102 -11.38 -1.90 8.46
N GLU A 103 -10.26 -2.45 7.99
CA GLU A 103 -10.15 -3.87 7.69
C GLU A 103 -10.25 -4.75 8.94
N SER A 104 -9.72 -4.29 10.08
CA SER A 104 -9.89 -5.00 11.34
C SER A 104 -11.33 -4.96 11.86
N LYS A 105 -12.08 -3.86 11.66
CA LYS A 105 -13.51 -3.79 11.98
C LYS A 105 -14.29 -4.78 11.11
N GLU A 106 -14.09 -4.72 9.80
CA GLU A 106 -14.72 -5.64 8.85
C GLU A 106 -14.41 -7.10 9.19
N PHE A 107 -13.16 -7.41 9.54
CA PHE A 107 -12.77 -8.76 9.95
C PHE A 107 -13.52 -9.23 11.19
N LEU A 108 -13.61 -8.40 12.22
CA LEU A 108 -14.36 -8.76 13.45
C LEU A 108 -15.84 -8.97 13.17
N GLU A 109 -16.48 -8.15 12.35
CA GLU A 109 -17.86 -8.29 11.93
C GLU A 109 -18.11 -9.63 11.20
N ARG A 110 -17.21 -9.97 10.25
CA ARG A 110 -17.26 -11.26 9.54
C ARG A 110 -16.99 -12.44 10.47
N LEU A 111 -16.07 -12.29 11.42
CA LEU A 111 -15.76 -13.32 12.41
C LEU A 111 -16.95 -13.62 13.31
N VAL A 112 -17.71 -12.59 13.73
CA VAL A 112 -18.92 -12.74 14.54
C VAL A 112 -20.08 -13.34 13.73
N SER A 113 -20.30 -12.85 12.51
CA SER A 113 -21.39 -13.32 11.66
C SER A 113 -21.13 -14.68 11.01
N GLY A 114 -19.88 -15.11 10.92
CA GLY A 114 -19.45 -16.33 10.21
C GLY A 114 -19.63 -16.26 8.69
N LYS A 115 -19.89 -15.05 8.13
CA LYS A 115 -20.14 -14.88 6.70
C LYS A 115 -18.90 -14.36 5.97
N ASN A 116 -18.74 -14.77 4.71
CA ASN A 116 -17.69 -14.32 3.78
C ASN A 116 -16.25 -14.49 4.36
N LEU A 117 -16.03 -15.59 5.08
CA LEU A 117 -14.71 -16.03 5.52
C LEU A 117 -14.13 -17.07 4.54
N PRO A 118 -12.80 -17.13 4.37
CA PRO A 118 -11.84 -16.20 4.94
C PRO A 118 -11.99 -14.78 4.37
N LEU A 119 -11.65 -13.75 5.16
CA LEU A 119 -11.45 -12.41 4.64
C LEU A 119 -10.08 -12.36 3.96
N PHE A 120 -10.06 -11.98 2.68
CA PHE A 120 -8.83 -11.68 1.94
C PHE A 120 -8.54 -10.18 1.97
N THR A 121 -7.31 -9.79 2.28
CA THR A 121 -6.90 -8.37 2.20
C THR A 121 -7.03 -7.82 0.79
N SER A 122 -7.36 -6.53 0.64
CA SER A 122 -7.58 -5.86 -0.65
C SER A 122 -6.58 -4.75 -0.97
N CYS A 123 -5.56 -4.55 -0.15
CA CYS A 123 -4.57 -3.49 -0.33
C CYS A 123 -3.68 -3.67 -1.58
N CYS A 124 -3.59 -4.87 -2.15
CA CYS A 124 -2.82 -5.20 -3.35
C CYS A 124 -3.72 -5.28 -4.60
N PRO A 125 -3.75 -4.26 -5.50
CA PRO A 125 -4.65 -4.25 -6.65
C PRO A 125 -4.35 -5.37 -7.66
N ALA A 126 -3.11 -5.81 -7.77
CA ALA A 126 -2.77 -6.94 -8.64
C ALA A 126 -3.32 -8.26 -8.11
N TRP A 127 -3.42 -8.43 -6.79
CA TRP A 127 -4.09 -9.58 -6.18
C TRP A 127 -5.59 -9.50 -6.38
N VAL A 128 -6.19 -8.34 -6.13
CA VAL A 128 -7.63 -8.12 -6.32
C VAL A 128 -8.03 -8.49 -7.74
N SER A 129 -7.35 -7.93 -8.75
CA SER A 129 -7.60 -8.28 -10.16
C SER A 129 -7.38 -9.77 -10.46
N PHE A 130 -6.39 -10.41 -9.85
CA PHE A 130 -6.16 -11.84 -10.02
C PHE A 130 -7.32 -12.66 -9.43
N CYS A 131 -7.79 -12.31 -8.25
CA CYS A 131 -8.91 -12.97 -7.59
C CYS A 131 -10.20 -12.81 -8.42
N GLU A 132 -10.53 -11.60 -8.81
CA GLU A 132 -11.75 -11.31 -9.60
C GLU A 132 -11.76 -12.01 -10.97
N ASN A 133 -10.59 -12.13 -11.62
CA ASN A 133 -10.49 -12.77 -12.94
C ASN A 133 -10.47 -14.30 -12.88
N ARG A 134 -9.84 -14.89 -11.86
CA ARG A 134 -9.60 -16.34 -11.80
C ARG A 134 -10.44 -17.09 -10.77
N TYR A 135 -10.93 -16.38 -9.76
CA TYR A 135 -11.66 -16.92 -8.63
C TYR A 135 -12.87 -16.03 -8.28
N PRO A 136 -13.76 -15.74 -9.27
CA PRO A 136 -14.89 -14.82 -9.09
C PRO A 136 -15.83 -15.24 -7.95
N GLU A 137 -15.86 -16.54 -7.63
CA GLU A 137 -16.64 -17.09 -6.50
C GLU A 137 -16.16 -16.58 -5.13
N PHE A 138 -14.91 -16.11 -5.04
CA PHE A 138 -14.34 -15.52 -3.82
C PHE A 138 -14.38 -14.00 -3.80
N LYS A 139 -15.05 -13.34 -4.77
CA LYS A 139 -15.13 -11.87 -4.81
C LYS A 139 -15.69 -11.28 -3.51
N GLN A 140 -16.70 -11.91 -2.92
CA GLN A 140 -17.31 -11.48 -1.67
C GLN A 140 -16.40 -11.69 -0.43
N ASN A 141 -15.37 -12.51 -0.57
CA ASN A 141 -14.38 -12.73 0.47
C ASN A 141 -13.28 -11.65 0.50
N LEU A 142 -13.12 -10.89 -0.59
CA LEU A 142 -12.22 -9.73 -0.59
C LEU A 142 -12.73 -8.69 0.42
N SER A 143 -11.81 -8.03 1.11
CA SER A 143 -12.13 -6.87 1.95
C SER A 143 -12.79 -5.77 1.11
N THR A 144 -13.81 -5.12 1.66
CA THR A 144 -14.45 -3.96 1.05
C THR A 144 -13.59 -2.71 1.16
N CYS A 145 -12.56 -2.72 1.98
CA CYS A 145 -11.63 -1.64 2.16
C CYS A 145 -10.94 -1.24 0.86
N ARG A 146 -10.80 0.05 0.61
CA ARG A 146 -9.88 0.56 -0.41
C ARG A 146 -8.44 0.35 0.02
N SER A 147 -7.52 0.39 -0.92
CA SER A 147 -6.10 0.34 -0.57
C SER A 147 -5.64 1.60 0.18
N PRO A 148 -4.52 1.54 0.95
CA PRO A 148 -3.96 2.73 1.60
C PRO A 148 -3.78 3.93 0.67
N GLN A 149 -3.35 3.69 -0.58
CA GLN A 149 -3.25 4.74 -1.60
C GLN A 149 -4.58 5.42 -1.85
N GLN A 150 -5.65 4.65 -2.02
CA GLN A 150 -6.96 5.19 -2.38
C GLN A 150 -7.67 5.82 -1.18
N MET A 151 -7.61 5.19 -0.01
CA MET A 151 -8.14 5.79 1.22
C MET A 151 -7.49 7.14 1.48
N PHE A 152 -6.18 7.21 1.39
CA PHE A 152 -5.46 8.45 1.65
C PHE A 152 -5.67 9.48 0.54
N GLY A 153 -5.75 9.06 -0.72
CA GLY A 153 -6.13 9.93 -1.82
C GLY A 153 -7.49 10.58 -1.61
N ALA A 154 -8.51 9.79 -1.23
CA ALA A 154 -9.84 10.29 -0.92
C ALA A 154 -9.84 11.31 0.24
N VAL A 155 -9.07 11.04 1.29
CA VAL A 155 -8.89 11.96 2.42
C VAL A 155 -8.23 13.26 1.99
N ILE A 156 -7.16 13.20 1.20
CA ILE A 156 -6.46 14.37 0.65
C ILE A 156 -7.42 15.20 -0.21
N GLN A 157 -8.15 14.57 -1.14
CA GLN A 157 -9.12 15.27 -1.98
C GLN A 157 -10.22 15.94 -1.16
N GLU A 158 -10.74 15.27 -0.13
CA GLU A 158 -11.78 15.84 0.74
C GLU A 158 -11.26 17.00 1.59
N TYR A 159 -10.03 16.89 2.12
CA TYR A 159 -9.39 17.95 2.91
C TYR A 159 -9.16 19.23 2.09
N TYR A 160 -8.64 19.10 0.86
CA TYR A 160 -8.37 20.23 -0.01
C TYR A 160 -9.59 20.72 -0.81
N ARG A 161 -10.75 20.08 -0.66
CA ARG A 161 -12.01 20.63 -1.17
C ARG A 161 -12.31 22.01 -0.57
N ASN A 162 -11.84 22.27 0.65
CA ASN A 162 -11.92 23.59 1.25
C ASN A 162 -10.94 24.55 0.54
N PRO A 163 -11.45 25.65 -0.11
CA PRO A 163 -10.60 26.60 -0.84
C PRO A 163 -9.53 27.26 0.04
N GLN A 164 -9.78 27.42 1.35
CA GLN A 164 -8.79 27.96 2.28
C GLN A 164 -7.57 27.03 2.44
N LYS A 165 -7.77 25.71 2.29
CA LYS A 165 -6.70 24.73 2.39
C LYS A 165 -5.94 24.59 1.07
N SER A 166 -6.63 24.67 -0.08
CA SER A 166 -5.99 24.63 -1.39
C SER A 166 -5.36 25.97 -1.82
N GLY A 167 -5.61 27.05 -1.07
CA GLY A 167 -5.21 28.41 -1.47
C GLY A 167 -5.88 28.88 -2.76
N GLY A 168 -7.05 28.31 -3.08
CA GLY A 168 -7.78 28.58 -4.32
C GLY A 168 -7.18 27.94 -5.58
N LYS A 169 -6.09 27.17 -5.43
CA LYS A 169 -5.43 26.45 -6.54
C LYS A 169 -6.16 25.14 -6.86
N LYS A 170 -5.98 24.66 -8.09
CA LYS A 170 -6.38 23.32 -8.49
C LYS A 170 -5.49 22.29 -7.79
N LEU A 171 -6.09 21.34 -7.07
CA LEU A 171 -5.34 20.23 -6.48
C LEU A 171 -4.95 19.22 -7.54
N LEU A 172 -3.71 18.74 -7.48
CA LEU A 172 -3.21 17.58 -8.20
C LEU A 172 -2.52 16.67 -7.20
N SER A 173 -3.07 15.48 -7.00
CA SER A 173 -2.55 14.49 -6.06
C SER A 173 -1.70 13.43 -6.77
N VAL A 174 -0.49 13.23 -6.27
CA VAL A 174 0.48 12.27 -6.81
C VAL A 174 0.78 11.22 -5.75
N SER A 175 0.66 9.95 -6.10
CA SER A 175 1.15 8.89 -5.22
C SER A 175 2.47 8.31 -5.74
N ILE A 176 3.43 8.12 -4.84
CA ILE A 176 4.74 7.54 -5.14
C ILE A 176 4.78 6.13 -4.58
N MET A 177 4.75 5.14 -5.48
CA MET A 177 4.43 3.75 -5.15
C MET A 177 5.49 2.75 -5.63
N PRO A 178 5.72 1.64 -4.92
CA PRO A 178 6.64 0.58 -5.35
C PRO A 178 6.06 -0.31 -6.46
N CYS A 179 4.90 0.02 -7.01
CA CYS A 179 4.05 -0.90 -7.75
C CYS A 179 3.48 -0.25 -9.02
N THR A 180 3.49 -0.99 -10.14
CA THR A 180 2.86 -0.54 -11.39
C THR A 180 1.36 -0.78 -11.41
N ALA A 181 0.85 -1.78 -10.68
CA ALA A 181 -0.58 -2.02 -10.57
C ALA A 181 -1.33 -0.85 -9.90
N LYS A 182 -0.65 -0.03 -9.11
CA LYS A 182 -1.20 1.20 -8.55
C LYS A 182 -1.55 2.26 -9.62
N LYS A 183 -0.87 2.24 -10.77
CA LYS A 183 -1.25 3.06 -11.95
C LYS A 183 -2.56 2.58 -12.58
N ALA A 184 -2.80 1.27 -12.61
CA ALA A 184 -4.06 0.72 -13.10
C ALA A 184 -5.20 0.91 -12.09
N GLU A 185 -4.91 0.84 -10.79
CA GLU A 185 -5.89 1.02 -9.72
C GLU A 185 -6.60 2.38 -9.79
N ILE A 186 -5.87 3.47 -10.03
CA ILE A 186 -6.47 4.83 -10.09
C ILE A 186 -7.44 5.02 -11.27
N LEU A 187 -7.41 4.14 -12.26
CA LEU A 187 -8.29 4.20 -13.43
C LEU A 187 -9.63 3.48 -13.18
N GLN A 188 -9.73 2.66 -12.14
CA GLN A 188 -10.95 1.92 -11.82
C GLN A 188 -12.04 2.84 -11.27
N GLU A 189 -13.30 2.55 -11.57
CA GLU A 189 -14.44 3.33 -11.05
C GLU A 189 -14.51 3.30 -9.50
N GLU A 190 -14.11 2.20 -8.90
CA GLU A 190 -14.04 2.04 -7.44
C GLU A 190 -13.01 2.96 -6.76
N SER A 191 -12.08 3.51 -7.54
CA SER A 191 -11.04 4.47 -7.12
C SER A 191 -11.45 5.92 -7.29
N LYS A 192 -12.75 6.18 -7.50
CA LYS A 192 -13.31 7.51 -7.69
C LYS A 192 -14.30 7.85 -6.60
N THR A 193 -14.21 9.06 -6.08
CA THR A 193 -15.20 9.63 -5.17
C THR A 193 -15.98 10.72 -5.89
N ASN A 194 -17.31 10.58 -5.97
CA ASN A 194 -18.20 11.49 -6.72
C ASN A 194 -17.79 11.65 -8.20
N GLY A 195 -17.35 10.56 -8.86
CA GLY A 195 -16.94 10.56 -10.27
C GLY A 195 -15.57 11.20 -10.55
N LYS A 196 -14.84 11.60 -9.51
CA LYS A 196 -13.48 12.16 -9.59
C LYS A 196 -12.46 11.14 -9.08
N ALA A 197 -11.33 11.01 -9.74
CA ALA A 197 -10.23 10.22 -9.24
C ALA A 197 -9.74 10.75 -7.89
N ASP A 198 -9.50 9.86 -6.94
CA ASP A 198 -8.98 10.21 -5.62
C ASP A 198 -7.46 10.44 -5.64
N VAL A 199 -6.78 9.86 -6.63
CA VAL A 199 -5.37 10.10 -6.95
C VAL A 199 -5.27 10.39 -8.44
N ASP A 200 -4.65 11.51 -8.81
CA ASP A 200 -4.55 11.93 -10.21
C ASP A 200 -3.46 11.17 -10.96
N TYR A 201 -2.28 11.02 -10.36
CA TYR A 201 -1.14 10.33 -10.98
C TYR A 201 -0.39 9.44 -9.99
N VAL A 202 0.24 8.41 -10.56
CA VAL A 202 1.13 7.51 -9.81
C VAL A 202 2.52 7.56 -10.41
N LEU A 203 3.52 7.87 -9.60
CA LEU A 203 4.93 7.65 -9.88
C LEU A 203 5.39 6.34 -9.23
N THR A 204 6.12 5.53 -9.97
CA THR A 204 6.85 4.42 -9.36
C THR A 204 8.14 4.91 -8.70
N THR A 205 8.70 4.12 -7.79
CA THR A 205 10.00 4.43 -7.19
C THR A 205 11.09 4.68 -8.24
N THR A 206 11.06 3.93 -9.36
CA THR A 206 12.01 4.09 -10.48
C THR A 206 11.82 5.43 -11.18
N GLU A 207 10.57 5.88 -11.35
CA GLU A 207 10.28 7.19 -11.93
C GLU A 207 10.74 8.32 -11.00
N LEU A 208 10.51 8.19 -9.68
CA LEU A 208 11.04 9.15 -8.70
C LEU A 208 12.57 9.25 -8.78
N VAL A 209 13.29 8.12 -8.80
CA VAL A 209 14.75 8.11 -8.97
C VAL A 209 15.17 8.84 -10.28
N THR A 210 14.40 8.67 -11.36
CA THR A 210 14.64 9.35 -12.62
C THR A 210 14.42 10.85 -12.51
N MET A 211 13.35 11.28 -11.83
CA MET A 211 13.09 12.71 -11.59
C MET A 211 14.19 13.36 -10.75
N ILE A 212 14.61 12.71 -9.66
CA ILE A 212 15.72 13.20 -8.81
C ILE A 212 17.01 13.39 -9.62
N ARG A 213 17.35 12.40 -10.47
CA ARG A 213 18.53 12.51 -11.34
C ARG A 213 18.42 13.64 -12.35
N LYS A 214 17.24 13.82 -12.98
CA LYS A 214 16.99 14.89 -13.94
C LYS A 214 16.98 16.29 -13.30
N SER A 215 16.61 16.40 -12.03
CA SER A 215 16.61 17.69 -11.30
C SER A 215 18.03 18.20 -10.97
N GLY A 216 19.05 17.36 -11.09
CA GLY A 216 20.44 17.72 -10.73
C GLY A 216 20.69 17.82 -9.23
N ILE A 217 19.74 17.47 -8.38
CA ILE A 217 19.88 17.50 -6.92
C ILE A 217 20.75 16.32 -6.49
N ARG A 218 21.76 16.58 -5.67
CA ARG A 218 22.60 15.54 -5.06
C ARG A 218 21.89 14.97 -3.85
N PHE A 219 21.11 13.92 -4.06
CA PHE A 219 20.25 13.31 -3.04
C PHE A 219 21.00 12.86 -1.79
N GLU A 220 22.23 12.38 -1.94
CA GLU A 220 23.09 11.94 -0.84
C GLU A 220 23.44 13.07 0.12
N ASN A 221 23.48 14.32 -0.35
CA ASN A 221 23.97 15.49 0.38
C ASN A 221 22.86 16.39 0.94
N ILE A 222 21.57 16.09 0.66
CA ILE A 222 20.48 16.92 1.20
C ILE A 222 20.15 16.55 2.64
N ASP A 223 19.66 17.53 3.39
CA ASP A 223 19.18 17.35 4.74
C ASP A 223 17.88 16.55 4.79
N ILE A 224 17.52 16.08 5.97
CA ILE A 224 16.23 15.41 6.22
C ILE A 224 15.17 16.46 6.59
N GLU A 225 13.96 16.28 6.11
CA GLU A 225 12.77 17.05 6.47
C GLU A 225 11.67 16.12 6.97
N SER A 226 10.79 16.63 7.83
CA SER A 226 9.59 15.93 8.27
C SER A 226 8.51 15.99 7.19
N SER A 227 7.68 14.96 7.11
CA SER A 227 6.46 15.02 6.29
C SER A 227 5.52 16.11 6.79
N ASP A 228 4.74 16.68 5.89
CA ASP A 228 3.87 17.82 6.17
C ASP A 228 2.65 17.43 7.02
N MET A 229 2.13 18.42 7.73
CA MET A 229 0.92 18.27 8.54
C MET A 229 -0.33 18.66 7.71
N PRO A 230 -1.52 18.09 8.00
CA PRO A 230 -1.85 17.31 9.20
C PRO A 230 -1.65 15.80 9.08
N PHE A 231 -1.15 15.28 7.95
CA PHE A 231 -1.11 13.84 7.66
C PHE A 231 0.30 13.24 7.70
N GLY A 232 1.25 13.94 8.34
CA GLY A 232 2.68 13.60 8.29
C GLY A 232 3.12 12.47 9.21
N ILE A 233 2.26 11.95 10.08
CA ILE A 233 2.65 10.95 11.08
C ILE A 233 1.85 9.67 10.88
N GLY A 234 2.51 8.60 10.44
CA GLY A 234 1.99 7.24 10.43
C GLY A 234 2.51 6.41 11.61
N SER A 235 1.80 5.35 11.97
CA SER A 235 2.24 4.39 12.98
C SER A 235 3.28 3.40 12.45
N GLY A 236 3.97 2.70 13.36
CA GLY A 236 4.82 1.57 13.00
C GLY A 236 4.04 0.46 12.29
N ALA A 237 2.78 0.24 12.67
CA ALA A 237 1.88 -0.68 11.97
C ALA A 237 1.67 -0.28 10.49
N GLY A 238 1.48 1.01 10.21
CA GLY A 238 1.37 1.51 8.83
C GLY A 238 2.66 1.35 8.03
N VAL A 239 3.81 1.54 8.68
CA VAL A 239 5.12 1.41 8.01
C VAL A 239 5.41 -0.02 7.54
N ILE A 240 5.08 -1.03 8.35
CA ILE A 240 5.41 -2.43 8.02
C ILE A 240 4.57 -3.02 6.87
N PHE A 241 3.53 -2.33 6.39
CA PHE A 241 2.71 -2.74 5.22
C PHE A 241 3.55 -3.04 3.96
N GLY A 242 4.74 -2.50 3.86
CA GLY A 242 5.65 -2.78 2.74
C GLY A 242 6.19 -4.21 2.70
N ASN A 243 6.19 -4.92 3.82
CA ASN A 243 6.66 -6.29 3.97
C ASN A 243 5.53 -7.31 3.85
N THR A 244 5.83 -8.51 3.36
CA THR A 244 4.89 -9.64 3.47
C THR A 244 4.70 -10.02 4.92
N GLY A 245 3.45 -10.16 5.36
CA GLY A 245 3.06 -10.35 6.75
C GLY A 245 2.83 -9.04 7.51
N GLY A 246 3.15 -7.89 6.89
CA GLY A 246 3.01 -6.59 7.55
C GLY A 246 1.57 -6.15 7.75
N VAL A 247 0.66 -6.46 6.83
CA VAL A 247 -0.76 -6.19 6.98
C VAL A 247 -1.35 -7.06 8.08
N MET A 248 -1.05 -8.36 8.04
CA MET A 248 -1.47 -9.31 9.08
C MET A 248 -0.98 -8.87 10.47
N GLU A 249 0.31 -8.55 10.60
CA GLU A 249 0.87 -8.08 11.86
C GLU A 249 0.17 -6.81 12.36
N ALA A 250 -0.10 -5.84 11.46
CA ALA A 250 -0.78 -4.59 11.81
C ALA A 250 -2.23 -4.84 12.30
N VAL A 251 -2.98 -5.72 11.63
CA VAL A 251 -4.33 -6.11 12.05
C VAL A 251 -4.29 -6.82 13.40
N LEU A 252 -3.40 -7.80 13.60
CA LEU A 252 -3.26 -8.48 14.88
C LEU A 252 -2.89 -7.52 16.03
N ARG A 253 -1.98 -6.57 15.77
CA ARG A 253 -1.66 -5.51 16.76
C ARG A 253 -2.89 -4.69 17.14
N ARG A 254 -3.78 -4.42 16.19
CA ARG A 254 -5.03 -3.67 16.45
C ARG A 254 -6.02 -4.49 17.28
N LEU A 255 -6.04 -5.82 17.12
CA LEU A 255 -6.89 -6.72 17.89
C LEU A 255 -6.42 -6.90 19.34
N CYS A 256 -5.14 -6.71 19.62
CA CYS A 256 -4.62 -6.77 20.99
C CYS A 256 -5.17 -5.63 21.83
N GLU A 257 -5.81 -5.94 22.97
CA GLU A 257 -6.34 -4.93 23.90
C GLU A 257 -5.22 -4.27 24.71
N GLY A 258 -4.15 -5.01 25.01
CA GLY A 258 -3.04 -4.54 25.83
C GLY A 258 -2.07 -3.62 25.07
N HIS A 259 -1.40 -2.77 25.85
CA HIS A 259 -0.24 -1.98 25.39
C HIS A 259 1.08 -2.70 25.74
N ASP A 260 0.98 -3.98 26.17
CA ASP A 260 2.12 -4.73 26.67
C ASP A 260 3.08 -5.10 25.52
N ARG A 261 4.37 -4.84 25.74
CA ARG A 261 5.44 -5.28 24.84
C ARG A 261 5.40 -6.80 24.61
N THR A 262 4.99 -7.57 25.60
CA THR A 262 4.92 -9.03 25.55
C THR A 262 3.96 -9.52 24.48
N GLU A 263 2.74 -8.94 24.37
CA GLU A 263 1.77 -9.29 23.34
C GLU A 263 2.28 -8.91 21.94
N MET A 264 2.88 -7.73 21.81
CA MET A 264 3.48 -7.27 20.55
C MET A 264 4.61 -8.19 20.09
N ASP A 265 5.43 -8.66 21.03
CA ASP A 265 6.51 -9.59 20.73
C ASP A 265 5.96 -11.00 20.41
N GLN A 266 4.91 -11.46 21.06
CA GLN A 266 4.22 -12.69 20.69
C GLN A 266 3.74 -12.66 19.24
N ILE A 267 3.14 -11.54 18.79
CA ILE A 267 2.73 -11.38 17.39
C ILE A 267 3.95 -11.42 16.48
N ARG A 268 5.01 -10.67 16.78
CA ARG A 268 6.25 -10.63 15.97
C ARG A 268 6.88 -12.01 15.80
N TYR A 269 6.83 -12.84 16.84
CA TYR A 269 7.41 -14.18 16.84
C TYR A 269 6.42 -15.30 16.49
N SER A 270 5.14 -14.98 16.20
CA SER A 270 4.11 -15.96 15.81
C SER A 270 4.31 -16.58 14.42
N GLY A 271 5.33 -16.14 13.66
CA GLY A 271 5.56 -16.56 12.27
C GLY A 271 5.01 -15.60 11.22
N VAL A 272 4.42 -14.44 11.61
CA VAL A 272 3.98 -13.41 10.66
C VAL A 272 5.14 -12.84 9.84
N ARG A 273 6.32 -12.72 10.44
CA ARG A 273 7.54 -12.25 9.78
C ARG A 273 8.26 -13.41 9.10
N GLY A 274 8.92 -13.16 7.99
CA GLY A 274 9.71 -14.13 7.23
C GLY A 274 9.55 -13.97 5.74
N GLU A 275 10.38 -14.73 4.98
CA GLU A 275 10.49 -14.59 3.53
C GLU A 275 9.78 -15.71 2.75
N GLU A 276 9.15 -16.67 3.42
CA GLU A 276 8.46 -17.79 2.78
C GLU A 276 7.26 -17.31 1.96
N GLY A 277 6.99 -17.99 0.87
CA GLY A 277 5.91 -17.63 -0.06
C GLY A 277 4.51 -17.90 0.49
N LEU A 278 4.37 -18.86 1.41
CA LEU A 278 3.17 -19.18 2.17
C LEU A 278 3.57 -19.44 3.62
N LYS A 279 2.92 -18.75 4.55
CA LYS A 279 3.04 -18.97 5.99
C LYS A 279 1.66 -19.14 6.56
N GLU A 280 1.50 -20.07 7.45
CA GLU A 280 0.25 -20.37 8.18
C GLU A 280 0.49 -20.10 9.65
N ILE A 281 -0.40 -19.33 10.27
CA ILE A 281 -0.31 -18.99 11.68
C ILE A 281 -1.65 -19.22 12.38
N THR A 282 -1.58 -19.44 13.68
CA THR A 282 -2.75 -19.46 14.56
C THR A 282 -2.53 -18.44 15.65
N TYR A 283 -3.50 -17.56 15.84
CA TYR A 283 -3.50 -16.54 16.88
C TYR A 283 -4.69 -16.73 17.80
N ASP A 284 -4.49 -16.65 19.12
CA ASP A 284 -5.58 -16.69 20.09
C ASP A 284 -6.13 -15.29 20.32
N TYR A 285 -7.40 -15.09 20.02
CA TYR A 285 -8.12 -13.85 20.26
C TYR A 285 -9.30 -14.11 21.19
N ASN A 286 -9.20 -13.69 22.45
CA ASN A 286 -10.24 -13.87 23.45
C ASN A 286 -10.75 -15.32 23.57
N GLY A 287 -9.82 -16.30 23.55
CA GLY A 287 -10.13 -17.72 23.63
C GLY A 287 -10.62 -18.35 22.31
N ARG A 288 -10.72 -17.56 21.22
CA ARG A 288 -11.01 -18.05 19.88
C ARG A 288 -9.71 -18.12 19.05
N LYS A 289 -9.42 -19.29 18.51
CA LYS A 289 -8.28 -19.48 17.60
C LYS A 289 -8.61 -18.93 16.21
N ILE A 290 -7.90 -17.90 15.80
CA ILE A 290 -7.92 -17.33 14.45
C ILE A 290 -6.88 -18.07 13.63
N ARG A 291 -7.30 -18.72 12.54
CA ARG A 291 -6.41 -19.35 11.55
C ARG A 291 -6.15 -18.37 10.43
N ALA A 292 -4.89 -18.06 10.19
CA ALA A 292 -4.54 -17.07 9.20
C ALA A 292 -3.42 -17.56 8.27
N ALA A 293 -3.43 -17.06 7.03
CA ALA A 293 -2.39 -17.32 6.05
C ALA A 293 -1.80 -16.01 5.50
N ILE A 294 -0.51 -16.04 5.22
CA ILE A 294 0.23 -14.94 4.60
C ILE A 294 0.85 -15.47 3.32
N VAL A 295 0.44 -14.88 2.20
CA VAL A 295 0.83 -15.35 0.87
C VAL A 295 1.54 -14.26 0.09
N SER A 296 2.68 -14.59 -0.50
CA SER A 296 3.39 -13.70 -1.40
C SER A 296 3.75 -14.39 -2.72
N GLY A 297 3.39 -13.74 -3.83
CA GLY A 297 3.51 -14.27 -5.18
C GLY A 297 2.23 -14.96 -5.67
N LEU A 298 1.79 -14.60 -6.89
CA LEU A 298 0.52 -15.10 -7.44
C LEU A 298 0.48 -16.61 -7.65
N ALA A 299 1.61 -17.25 -7.91
CA ALA A 299 1.66 -18.73 -8.00
C ALA A 299 1.33 -19.39 -6.64
N ASN A 300 1.80 -18.82 -5.54
CA ASN A 300 1.48 -19.31 -4.20
C ASN A 300 0.02 -18.99 -3.85
N ALA A 301 -0.48 -17.82 -4.27
CA ALA A 301 -1.90 -17.47 -4.12
C ALA A 301 -2.80 -18.46 -4.88
N ASP A 302 -2.44 -18.80 -6.13
CA ASP A 302 -3.17 -19.79 -6.94
C ASP A 302 -3.25 -21.18 -6.25
N MET A 303 -2.12 -21.63 -5.67
CA MET A 303 -2.10 -22.88 -4.90
C MET A 303 -2.99 -22.81 -3.66
N LEU A 304 -2.94 -21.71 -2.91
CA LEU A 304 -3.77 -21.55 -1.73
C LEU A 304 -5.26 -21.49 -2.09
N MET A 305 -5.63 -20.72 -3.12
CA MET A 305 -7.02 -20.61 -3.56
C MET A 305 -7.61 -21.97 -3.97
N LYS A 306 -6.82 -22.81 -4.65
CA LYS A 306 -7.23 -24.19 -4.99
C LYS A 306 -7.46 -25.04 -3.73
N ARG A 307 -6.57 -24.97 -2.74
CA ARG A 307 -6.74 -25.70 -1.46
C ARG A 307 -8.00 -25.24 -0.72
N ILE A 308 -8.28 -23.93 -0.69
CA ILE A 308 -9.49 -23.38 -0.08
C ILE A 308 -10.74 -23.84 -0.86
N GLY A 309 -10.73 -23.72 -2.18
CA GLY A 309 -11.85 -24.13 -3.05
C GLY A 309 -12.16 -25.63 -2.93
N ASN A 310 -11.14 -26.47 -2.80
CA ASN A 310 -11.27 -27.92 -2.57
C ASN A 310 -11.62 -28.29 -1.11
N LYS A 311 -11.75 -27.30 -0.21
CA LYS A 311 -11.95 -27.52 1.24
C LYS A 311 -10.81 -28.31 1.93
N GLU A 312 -9.60 -28.23 1.37
CA GLU A 312 -8.40 -28.83 1.93
C GLU A 312 -7.73 -27.95 3.00
N ALA A 313 -8.09 -26.66 3.03
CA ALA A 313 -7.62 -25.68 3.99
C ALA A 313 -8.72 -24.67 4.33
N GLU A 314 -8.76 -24.26 5.60
CA GLU A 314 -9.71 -23.28 6.11
C GLU A 314 -8.98 -22.20 6.89
N TYR A 315 -9.32 -20.95 6.63
CA TYR A 315 -8.75 -19.79 7.30
C TYR A 315 -9.86 -18.79 7.66
N ASP A 316 -9.56 -17.93 8.62
CA ASP A 316 -10.41 -16.80 8.99
C ASP A 316 -9.93 -15.51 8.29
N PHE A 317 -8.60 -15.34 8.17
CA PHE A 317 -7.99 -14.15 7.56
C PHE A 317 -6.80 -14.53 6.67
N VAL A 318 -6.70 -13.94 5.47
CA VAL A 318 -5.62 -14.23 4.52
C VAL A 318 -5.03 -12.93 3.96
N GLU A 319 -3.77 -12.68 4.26
CA GLU A 319 -3.00 -11.63 3.58
C GLU A 319 -2.45 -12.15 2.26
N VAL A 320 -2.72 -11.42 1.16
CA VAL A 320 -2.16 -11.76 -0.15
C VAL A 320 -1.43 -10.58 -0.78
N MET A 321 -0.18 -10.79 -1.14
CA MET A 321 0.61 -9.86 -1.95
C MET A 321 1.04 -10.51 -3.27
N ALA A 322 0.72 -9.87 -4.40
CA ALA A 322 1.08 -10.37 -5.73
C ALA A 322 2.59 -10.51 -5.96
N CYS A 323 3.39 -9.65 -5.32
CA CYS A 323 4.83 -9.66 -5.43
C CYS A 323 5.45 -10.60 -4.39
N ARG A 324 6.39 -11.45 -4.81
CA ARG A 324 7.17 -12.27 -3.87
C ARG A 324 7.90 -11.36 -2.88
N ARG A 325 7.73 -11.60 -1.57
CA ARG A 325 8.33 -10.84 -0.45
C ARG A 325 7.74 -9.45 -0.22
N GLY A 326 6.56 -9.15 -0.78
CA GLY A 326 5.85 -7.91 -0.53
C GLY A 326 6.25 -6.74 -1.41
N CYS A 327 5.77 -5.55 -1.04
CA CYS A 327 5.92 -4.31 -1.81
C CYS A 327 7.36 -3.79 -1.88
N ILE A 328 8.23 -4.16 -0.95
CA ILE A 328 9.68 -3.86 -1.00
C ILE A 328 10.35 -4.41 -2.28
N MET A 329 9.70 -5.39 -2.93
CA MET A 329 10.12 -6.01 -4.18
C MET A 329 9.10 -5.80 -5.30
N GLY A 330 8.26 -4.76 -5.20
CA GLY A 330 7.26 -4.42 -6.20
C GLY A 330 7.83 -4.14 -7.58
N GLY A 331 7.02 -4.33 -8.63
CA GLY A 331 7.46 -4.16 -10.02
C GLY A 331 7.83 -2.72 -10.41
N GLY A 332 7.46 -1.73 -9.59
CA GLY A 332 7.87 -0.32 -9.72
C GLY A 332 9.15 0.03 -8.96
N GLN A 333 9.68 -0.90 -8.17
CA GLN A 333 10.93 -0.71 -7.44
C GLN A 333 12.14 -0.79 -8.38
N PRO A 334 13.24 -0.14 -8.02
CA PRO A 334 14.53 -0.37 -8.64
C PRO A 334 14.95 -1.84 -8.51
N VAL A 335 15.49 -2.41 -9.59
CA VAL A 335 15.98 -3.79 -9.60
C VAL A 335 17.12 -3.94 -8.58
N PRO A 336 17.04 -4.92 -7.67
CA PRO A 336 18.04 -5.04 -6.61
C PRO A 336 19.41 -5.42 -7.15
N ALA A 337 20.44 -4.74 -6.71
CA ALA A 337 21.83 -5.00 -7.09
C ALA A 337 22.43 -6.31 -6.49
N GLY A 338 21.61 -7.15 -5.84
CA GLY A 338 22.06 -8.42 -5.29
C GLY A 338 21.09 -9.05 -4.29
N PRO A 339 21.35 -10.29 -3.85
CA PRO A 339 20.42 -11.07 -3.03
C PRO A 339 20.18 -10.47 -1.62
N ARG A 340 21.16 -9.77 -1.06
CA ARG A 340 21.06 -9.16 0.27
C ARG A 340 20.15 -7.91 0.32
N THR A 341 19.85 -7.29 -0.83
CA THR A 341 19.04 -6.06 -0.89
C THR A 341 17.63 -6.29 -0.33
N LYS A 342 17.04 -7.44 -0.56
CA LYS A 342 15.70 -7.80 -0.08
C LYS A 342 15.61 -7.80 1.44
N ALA A 343 16.53 -8.52 2.09
CA ALA A 343 16.59 -8.60 3.55
C ALA A 343 16.88 -7.23 4.16
N ALA A 344 17.75 -6.43 3.52
CA ALA A 344 18.07 -5.09 3.98
C ALA A 344 16.84 -4.16 3.92
N ARG A 345 16.07 -4.16 2.81
CA ARG A 345 14.83 -3.36 2.70
C ARG A 345 13.77 -3.79 3.71
N ALA A 346 13.60 -5.10 3.93
CA ALA A 346 12.68 -5.61 4.95
C ALA A 346 13.10 -5.17 6.34
N LYS A 347 14.39 -5.31 6.67
CA LYS A 347 14.96 -4.85 7.94
C LYS A 347 14.76 -3.34 8.12
N GLY A 348 14.96 -2.52 7.09
CA GLY A 348 14.78 -1.08 7.17
C GLY A 348 13.36 -0.65 7.56
N LEU A 349 12.32 -1.35 7.08
CA LEU A 349 10.94 -1.10 7.52
C LEU A 349 10.72 -1.55 8.97
N TYR A 350 11.25 -2.71 9.37
CA TYR A 350 11.13 -3.16 10.76
C TYR A 350 11.92 -2.29 11.73
N ASP A 351 13.11 -1.82 11.35
CA ASP A 351 13.86 -0.86 12.15
C ASP A 351 13.11 0.48 12.29
N THR A 352 12.45 0.92 11.24
CA THR A 352 11.59 2.11 11.28
C THR A 352 10.42 1.90 12.24
N ASP A 353 9.73 0.77 12.19
CA ASP A 353 8.68 0.42 13.16
C ASP A 353 9.22 0.44 14.61
N ILE A 354 10.39 -0.17 14.82
CA ILE A 354 11.01 -0.20 16.17
C ILE A 354 11.25 1.23 16.69
N ASN A 355 11.68 2.14 15.83
CA ASN A 355 12.00 3.52 16.19
C ASN A 355 10.77 4.46 16.22
N THR A 356 9.64 4.07 15.62
CA THR A 356 8.40 4.84 15.66
C THR A 356 7.76 4.73 17.04
N GLN A 357 7.31 5.86 17.61
CA GLN A 357 6.68 5.89 18.94
C GLN A 357 5.30 5.24 18.92
N ILE A 358 4.48 5.59 17.94
CA ILE A 358 3.13 5.06 17.78
C ILE A 358 3.22 3.67 17.15
N LYS A 359 2.82 2.63 17.87
CA LYS A 359 2.94 1.24 17.42
C LYS A 359 1.69 0.71 16.72
N LYS A 360 0.51 1.16 17.14
CA LYS A 360 -0.79 0.73 16.65
C LYS A 360 -1.48 1.85 15.91
N SER A 361 -2.19 1.53 14.85
CA SER A 361 -2.91 2.51 14.02
C SER A 361 -3.99 3.26 14.80
N ASN A 362 -4.66 2.60 15.74
CA ASN A 362 -5.68 3.21 16.59
C ASN A 362 -5.13 4.05 17.76
N GLU A 363 -3.82 4.16 17.89
CA GLU A 363 -3.14 5.05 18.84
C GLU A 363 -2.65 6.34 18.18
N ASN A 364 -2.77 6.45 16.84
CA ASN A 364 -2.35 7.64 16.12
C ASN A 364 -3.35 8.79 16.35
N PRO A 365 -2.98 9.85 17.10
CA PRO A 365 -3.91 10.91 17.46
C PRO A 365 -4.40 11.70 16.24
N LEU A 366 -3.61 11.80 15.17
CA LEU A 366 -4.00 12.46 13.94
C LEU A 366 -5.07 11.65 13.19
N VAL A 367 -4.97 10.33 13.23
CA VAL A 367 -5.97 9.43 12.65
C VAL A 367 -7.26 9.49 13.46
N LEU A 368 -7.18 9.45 14.80
CA LEU A 368 -8.36 9.60 15.66
C LEU A 368 -9.08 10.93 15.40
N SER A 369 -8.33 12.04 15.35
CA SER A 369 -8.89 13.35 15.02
C SER A 369 -9.53 13.39 13.63
N LEU A 370 -8.98 12.66 12.65
CA LEU A 370 -9.57 12.56 11.31
C LEU A 370 -10.96 11.89 11.35
N TYR A 371 -11.12 10.80 12.12
CA TYR A 371 -12.41 10.13 12.30
C TYR A 371 -13.45 11.01 13.01
N GLU A 372 -13.03 11.77 14.00
CA GLU A 372 -13.93 12.67 14.74
C GLU A 372 -14.43 13.87 13.91
N ASN A 373 -13.65 14.27 12.90
CA ASN A 373 -13.91 15.48 12.12
C ASN A 373 -14.26 15.19 10.66
N LEU A 374 -13.26 15.02 9.80
CA LEU A 374 -13.42 14.96 8.34
C LEU A 374 -14.15 13.70 7.88
N LEU A 375 -13.88 12.55 8.50
CA LEU A 375 -14.48 11.26 8.15
C LEU A 375 -15.86 11.05 8.77
N LYS A 376 -16.23 11.76 9.83
CA LYS A 376 -17.45 11.52 10.61
C LYS A 376 -18.69 11.34 9.73
N GLY A 377 -19.24 10.12 9.71
CA GLY A 377 -20.40 9.74 8.90
C GLY A 377 -20.11 9.61 7.39
N ARG A 378 -18.85 9.57 7.00
CA ARG A 378 -18.40 9.41 5.60
C ARG A 378 -17.39 8.29 5.40
N GLU A 379 -17.10 7.54 6.46
CA GLU A 379 -16.08 6.50 6.51
C GLU A 379 -16.29 5.52 5.36
N HIS A 380 -17.49 4.96 5.26
CA HIS A 380 -17.81 4.00 4.21
C HIS A 380 -17.64 4.58 2.80
N LYS A 381 -18.07 5.82 2.58
CA LYS A 381 -17.99 6.47 1.27
C LYS A 381 -16.56 6.73 0.81
N LEU A 382 -15.66 7.11 1.73
CA LEU A 382 -14.29 7.51 1.43
C LEU A 382 -13.30 6.36 1.53
N LEU A 383 -13.57 5.38 2.39
CA LEU A 383 -12.60 4.35 2.73
C LEU A 383 -12.94 2.97 2.16
N HIS A 384 -14.19 2.74 1.71
CA HIS A 384 -14.61 1.46 1.15
C HIS A 384 -14.88 1.55 -0.35
N ARG A 385 -14.76 0.42 -1.03
CA ARG A 385 -15.11 0.29 -2.45
C ARG A 385 -16.63 0.37 -2.59
N ASN A 386 -17.11 1.13 -3.56
CA ASN A 386 -18.51 1.14 -3.93
C ASN A 386 -18.84 -0.19 -4.61
N MET A 387 -19.14 -1.21 -3.84
CA MET A 387 -19.80 -2.41 -4.40
C MET A 387 -21.16 -1.98 -4.89
N ALA A 388 -21.51 -2.29 -6.13
CA ALA A 388 -22.85 -2.01 -6.67
C ALA A 388 -23.88 -2.63 -5.73
N MET A 389 -24.96 -1.89 -5.39
CA MET A 389 -26.00 -2.32 -4.44
C MET A 389 -26.72 -3.63 -4.80
N GLY A 390 -26.30 -4.33 -5.87
CA GLY A 390 -26.81 -5.64 -6.27
C GLY A 390 -26.17 -6.84 -5.53
N ASP A 391 -25.03 -6.66 -4.87
CA ASP A 391 -24.26 -7.77 -4.30
C ASP A 391 -24.46 -7.97 -2.78
N ILE A 392 -25.32 -7.17 -2.13
CA ILE A 392 -25.54 -7.24 -0.66
C ILE A 392 -26.83 -7.96 -0.28
N GLN A 393 -27.64 -8.41 -1.25
CA GLN A 393 -28.87 -9.20 -0.99
C GLN A 393 -28.63 -10.66 -1.37
N GLY A 394 -28.13 -11.47 -0.43
CA GLY A 394 -28.02 -12.90 -0.53
C GLY A 394 -27.78 -13.50 0.85
#